data_c2d212fc6e5092ac2acaa15b5b2e83f9
#
_entry.id   c2d212fc6e5092ac2acaa15b5b2e83f9
#
_cell.length_a   1.000
_cell.length_b   1.000
_cell.length_c   1.000
_cell.angle_alpha   90.00
_cell.angle_beta   90.00
_cell.angle_gamma   90.00
#
_symmetry.space_group_name_H-M   'P 1'
#
loop_
_entity.id
_entity.type
_entity.pdbx_description
1 polymer ?
#
loop_
_entity_poly.entity_id
_entity_poly.type
_entity_poly.pdbx_seq_one_letter_code
_entity_poly.pdbx_strand_id
1 'polypeptide(L)'
;AGTFRPVKSETIGEHDMHTEHISVRREVVEHLYAHPENVIAVGTTSVRSLESLYWMGIKRILGDEDFNSLRQWEAYSLPAGYTLKESMAALLAWFDEREAELLKAETTIIIVPGYTYRVITAMFTNFHQPQSTLLLLVAAAIGEDWHKVYDYALAHDFRFLSYGDSCL
;
A
#
# COMPACT_ATOMS: atom_id res chain seq x y z
N ALA A 1 8.94 -1.10 -11.17
CA ALA A 1 7.49 -0.90 -11.22
C ALA A 1 6.96 -1.61 -12.45
N GLY A 2 5.97 -2.50 -12.26
CA GLY A 2 5.31 -3.18 -13.36
C GLY A 2 4.36 -2.26 -14.12
N THR A 3 4.12 -2.53 -15.39
CA THR A 3 3.08 -1.85 -16.16
C THR A 3 1.70 -2.29 -15.65
N PHE A 4 0.80 -1.34 -15.53
CA PHE A 4 -0.60 -1.56 -15.18
C PHE A 4 -1.24 -2.61 -16.13
N ARG A 5 -1.95 -3.59 -15.56
CA ARG A 5 -2.79 -4.54 -16.31
C ARG A 5 -4.25 -4.33 -15.95
N PRO A 6 -5.15 -4.13 -16.92
CA PRO A 6 -6.58 -4.02 -16.63
C PRO A 6 -7.12 -5.30 -15.97
N VAL A 7 -8.12 -5.13 -15.10
CA VAL A 7 -8.85 -6.26 -14.51
C VAL A 7 -9.57 -7.01 -15.62
N LYS A 8 -9.26 -8.30 -15.78
CA LYS A 8 -9.86 -9.18 -16.79
C LYS A 8 -10.88 -10.17 -16.21
N SER A 9 -10.94 -10.27 -14.88
CA SER A 9 -11.85 -11.16 -14.15
C SER A 9 -13.21 -10.51 -13.95
N GLU A 10 -14.27 -11.32 -13.91
CA GLU A 10 -15.64 -10.86 -13.64
C GLU A 10 -15.81 -10.38 -12.19
N THR A 11 -14.98 -10.87 -11.28
CA THR A 11 -14.96 -10.49 -9.87
C THR A 11 -13.57 -10.06 -9.42
N ILE A 12 -13.50 -9.11 -8.48
CA ILE A 12 -12.25 -8.62 -7.90
C ILE A 12 -11.49 -9.74 -7.16
N GLY A 13 -12.22 -10.70 -6.60
CA GLY A 13 -11.66 -11.83 -5.86
C GLY A 13 -10.81 -12.77 -6.73
N GLU A 14 -11.09 -12.83 -8.03
CA GLU A 14 -10.39 -13.69 -9.00
C GLU A 14 -9.26 -12.98 -9.73
N HIS A 15 -9.07 -11.67 -9.46
CA HIS A 15 -8.00 -10.90 -10.08
C HIS A 15 -6.67 -11.18 -9.38
N ASP A 16 -5.72 -11.76 -10.11
CA ASP A 16 -4.36 -11.97 -9.62
C ASP A 16 -3.56 -10.65 -9.68
N MET A 17 -3.19 -10.14 -8.52
CA MET A 17 -2.29 -8.99 -8.43
C MET A 17 -0.87 -9.41 -8.80
N HIS A 18 -0.21 -8.58 -9.62
CA HIS A 18 1.21 -8.77 -9.89
C HIS A 18 2.05 -8.54 -8.61
N THR A 19 3.10 -9.34 -8.48
CA THR A 19 4.06 -9.20 -7.38
C THR A 19 4.90 -7.94 -7.59
N GLU A 20 4.99 -7.13 -6.56
CA GLU A 20 5.95 -6.03 -6.47
C GLU A 20 7.10 -6.43 -5.53
N HIS A 21 8.32 -6.38 -6.06
CA HIS A 21 9.53 -6.52 -5.25
C HIS A 21 9.92 -5.17 -4.69
N ILE A 22 10.04 -5.10 -3.38
CA ILE A 22 10.39 -3.88 -2.65
C ILE A 22 11.72 -4.07 -1.93
N SER A 23 12.49 -3.00 -1.88
CA SER A 23 13.73 -2.94 -1.13
C SER A 23 13.66 -1.73 -0.22
N VAL A 24 13.72 -1.95 1.08
CA VAL A 24 13.54 -0.91 2.08
C VAL A 24 14.80 -0.82 2.93
N ARG A 25 15.38 0.38 3.00
CA ARG A 25 16.51 0.64 3.89
C ARG A 25 16.03 0.77 5.32
N ARG A 26 16.89 0.40 6.25
CA ARG A 26 16.69 0.56 7.70
C ARG A 26 16.21 1.98 8.05
N GLU A 27 16.85 3.00 7.49
CA GLU A 27 16.54 4.41 7.77
C GLU A 27 15.07 4.79 7.49
N VAL A 28 14.42 4.14 6.51
CA VAL A 28 13.00 4.37 6.20
C VAL A 28 12.12 3.84 7.33
N VAL A 29 12.44 2.67 7.86
CA VAL A 29 11.69 2.06 8.98
C VAL A 29 11.91 2.87 10.26
N GLU A 30 13.13 3.36 10.50
CA GLU A 30 13.44 4.28 11.61
C GLU A 30 12.64 5.57 11.52
N HIS A 31 12.52 6.14 10.31
CA HIS A 31 11.72 7.36 10.08
C HIS A 31 10.24 7.12 10.35
N LEU A 32 9.66 6.03 9.86
CA LEU A 32 8.26 5.66 10.12
C LEU A 32 8.01 5.38 11.62
N TYR A 33 8.98 4.79 12.31
CA TYR A 33 8.91 4.57 13.75
C TYR A 33 8.89 5.88 14.53
N ALA A 34 9.73 6.85 14.13
CA ALA A 34 9.88 8.14 14.79
C ALA A 34 8.71 9.10 14.46
N HIS A 35 8.16 9.02 13.24
CA HIS A 35 7.16 9.97 12.71
C HIS A 35 5.96 9.25 12.09
N PRO A 36 5.16 8.53 12.91
CA PRO A 36 4.06 7.70 12.42
C PRO A 36 2.83 8.50 11.95
N GLU A 37 2.77 9.81 12.24
CA GLU A 37 1.52 10.60 12.16
C GLU A 37 1.31 11.36 10.85
N ASN A 38 2.31 11.54 10.01
CA ASN A 38 2.21 12.38 8.81
C ASN A 38 2.93 11.76 7.61
N VAL A 39 2.41 10.63 7.15
CA VAL A 39 2.99 9.91 6.02
C VAL A 39 2.16 10.17 4.77
N ILE A 40 2.73 10.90 3.82
CA ILE A 40 2.10 11.16 2.51
C ILE A 40 2.81 10.31 1.47
N ALA A 41 2.09 9.39 0.85
CA ALA A 41 2.63 8.54 -0.19
C ALA A 41 2.49 9.18 -1.57
N VAL A 42 3.53 9.08 -2.40
CA VAL A 42 3.49 9.53 -3.79
C VAL A 42 3.50 8.29 -4.70
N GLY A 43 2.38 8.08 -5.39
CA GLY A 43 2.13 6.94 -6.27
C GLY A 43 1.62 5.69 -5.56
N THR A 44 0.84 4.92 -6.26
CA THR A 44 0.16 3.72 -5.74
C THR A 44 1.11 2.59 -5.36
N THR A 45 2.25 2.46 -6.02
CA THR A 45 3.31 1.51 -5.63
C THR A 45 3.89 1.87 -4.26
N SER A 46 4.10 3.17 -3.98
CA SER A 46 4.55 3.63 -2.65
C SER A 46 3.51 3.32 -1.58
N VAL A 47 2.23 3.56 -1.87
CA VAL A 47 1.12 3.21 -0.96
C VAL A 47 1.15 1.73 -0.62
N ARG A 48 1.17 0.87 -1.64
CA ARG A 48 1.18 -0.59 -1.44
C ARG A 48 2.42 -1.06 -0.68
N SER A 49 3.59 -0.49 -0.98
CA SER A 49 4.84 -0.82 -0.27
C SER A 49 4.79 -0.42 1.21
N LEU A 50 4.35 0.78 1.52
CA LEU A 50 4.26 1.28 2.89
C LEU A 50 3.25 0.49 3.71
N GLU A 51 2.05 0.25 3.17
CA GLU A 51 1.03 -0.55 3.84
C GLU A 51 1.50 -2.00 4.04
N SER A 52 2.23 -2.57 3.08
CA SER A 52 2.81 -3.90 3.23
C SER A 52 3.85 -3.98 4.34
N LEU A 53 4.67 -2.95 4.53
CA LEU A 53 5.64 -2.91 5.64
C LEU A 53 4.96 -3.03 7.01
N TYR A 54 3.81 -2.37 7.19
CA TYR A 54 3.05 -2.52 8.44
C TYR A 54 2.67 -3.99 8.67
N TRP A 55 2.11 -4.66 7.67
CA TRP A 55 1.69 -6.06 7.80
C TRP A 55 2.87 -7.02 7.96
N MET A 56 3.99 -6.74 7.32
CA MET A 56 5.23 -7.49 7.50
C MET A 56 5.75 -7.38 8.94
N GLY A 57 5.68 -6.20 9.56
CA GLY A 57 5.99 -6.03 10.97
C GLY A 57 5.03 -6.83 11.88
N ILE A 58 3.74 -6.88 11.55
CA ILE A 58 2.77 -7.72 12.29
C ILE A 58 3.11 -9.21 12.14
N LYS A 59 3.41 -9.68 10.93
CA LYS A 59 3.86 -11.06 10.70
C LYS A 59 5.10 -11.39 11.53
N ARG A 60 6.06 -10.44 11.62
CA ARG A 60 7.26 -10.60 12.45
C ARG A 60 6.92 -10.72 13.93
N ILE A 61 5.98 -9.90 14.46
CA ILE A 61 5.48 -10.02 15.85
C ILE A 61 4.87 -11.39 16.10
N LEU A 62 4.17 -11.95 15.12
CA LEU A 62 3.53 -13.27 15.21
C LEU A 62 4.51 -14.44 15.06
N GLY A 63 5.80 -14.18 14.79
CA GLY A 63 6.82 -15.19 14.62
C GLY A 63 6.80 -15.87 13.23
N ASP A 64 6.19 -15.26 12.24
CA ASP A 64 6.20 -15.77 10.86
C ASP A 64 7.60 -15.60 10.26
N GLU A 65 8.20 -16.71 9.82
CA GLU A 65 9.53 -16.70 9.20
C GLU A 65 9.51 -16.05 7.80
N ASP A 66 8.37 -16.15 7.09
CA ASP A 66 8.15 -15.55 5.77
C ASP A 66 7.53 -14.15 5.87
N PHE A 67 7.81 -13.42 6.94
CA PHE A 67 7.21 -12.12 7.21
C PHE A 67 7.44 -11.09 6.09
N ASN A 68 8.50 -11.22 5.31
CA ASN A 68 8.87 -10.32 4.21
C ASN A 68 8.15 -10.61 2.87
N SER A 69 7.22 -11.54 2.87
CA SER A 69 6.28 -11.78 1.74
C SER A 69 4.85 -11.55 2.22
N LEU A 70 4.11 -10.70 1.52
CA LEU A 70 2.69 -10.41 1.82
C LEU A 70 1.81 -10.79 0.65
N ARG A 71 0.90 -11.74 0.88
CA ARG A 71 -0.04 -12.22 -0.14
C ARG A 71 -1.23 -11.27 -0.32
N GLN A 72 -1.91 -11.43 -1.43
CA GLN A 72 -2.96 -10.52 -1.91
C GLN A 72 -4.02 -10.14 -0.87
N TRP A 73 -4.58 -11.13 -0.17
CA TRP A 73 -5.67 -10.95 0.80
C TRP A 73 -5.22 -11.12 2.25
N GLU A 74 -3.95 -11.38 2.48
CA GLU A 74 -3.41 -11.74 3.80
C GLU A 74 -3.61 -10.63 4.83
N ALA A 75 -3.48 -9.36 4.41
CA ALA A 75 -3.71 -8.19 5.25
C ALA A 75 -5.10 -8.15 5.91
N TYR A 76 -6.10 -8.79 5.32
CA TYR A 76 -7.47 -8.81 5.84
C TYR A 76 -7.71 -9.89 6.88
N SER A 77 -6.80 -10.85 7.01
CA SER A 77 -6.88 -11.95 7.97
C SER A 77 -5.94 -11.78 9.17
N LEU A 78 -4.95 -10.88 9.06
CA LEU A 78 -4.00 -10.61 10.13
C LEU A 78 -4.63 -9.73 11.23
N PRO A 79 -4.20 -9.88 12.50
CA PRO A 79 -4.72 -9.08 13.60
C PRO A 79 -4.35 -7.60 13.44
N ALA A 80 -5.35 -6.73 13.55
CA ALA A 80 -5.22 -5.29 13.30
C ALA A 80 -5.06 -4.44 14.58
N GLY A 81 -4.81 -5.07 15.72
CA GLY A 81 -4.76 -4.41 17.03
C GLY A 81 -3.44 -3.71 17.37
N TYR A 82 -2.46 -3.75 16.48
CA TYR A 82 -1.14 -3.18 16.70
C TYR A 82 -1.03 -1.77 16.10
N THR A 83 -0.22 -0.93 16.72
CA THR A 83 0.14 0.40 16.22
C THR A 83 1.21 0.31 15.13
N LEU A 84 1.34 1.37 14.32
CA LEU A 84 2.45 1.48 13.37
C LEU A 84 3.80 1.38 14.06
N LYS A 85 3.92 1.99 15.25
CA LYS A 85 5.16 1.97 16.04
C LYS A 85 5.57 0.56 16.45
N GLU A 86 4.62 -0.26 16.93
CA GLU A 86 4.89 -1.66 17.30
C GLU A 86 5.34 -2.48 16.10
N SER A 87 4.68 -2.30 14.97
CA SER A 87 5.05 -2.97 13.72
C SER A 87 6.46 -2.57 13.27
N MET A 88 6.77 -1.27 13.24
CA MET A 88 8.10 -0.79 12.85
C MET A 88 9.18 -1.23 13.84
N ALA A 89 8.89 -1.26 15.14
CA ALA A 89 9.81 -1.78 16.15
C ALA A 89 10.20 -3.24 15.90
N ALA A 90 9.25 -4.08 15.48
CA ALA A 90 9.53 -5.47 15.15
C ALA A 90 10.45 -5.62 13.92
N LEU A 91 10.28 -4.76 12.93
CA LEU A 91 11.18 -4.72 11.77
C LEU A 91 12.57 -4.21 12.14
N LEU A 92 12.67 -3.19 13.01
CA LEU A 92 13.97 -2.68 13.51
C LEU A 92 14.71 -3.76 14.30
N ALA A 93 14.02 -4.51 15.15
CA ALA A 93 14.62 -5.65 15.85
C ALA A 93 15.18 -6.70 14.88
N TRP A 94 14.50 -6.96 13.77
CA TRP A 94 15.01 -7.85 12.72
C TRP A 94 16.28 -7.29 12.07
N PHE A 95 16.35 -5.98 11.79
CA PHE A 95 17.55 -5.33 11.26
C PHE A 95 18.73 -5.48 12.23
N ASP A 96 18.48 -5.31 13.54
CA ASP A 96 19.51 -5.47 14.58
C ASP A 96 19.99 -6.93 14.68
N GLU A 97 19.06 -7.90 14.70
CA GLU A 97 19.37 -9.33 14.77
C GLU A 97 20.22 -9.82 13.59
N ARG A 98 20.04 -9.22 12.42
CA ARG A 98 20.71 -9.62 11.19
C ARG A 98 21.87 -8.72 10.79
N GLU A 99 22.14 -7.66 11.56
CA GLU A 99 23.11 -6.61 11.19
C GLU A 99 22.88 -6.12 9.75
N ALA A 100 21.58 -6.01 9.35
CA ALA A 100 21.17 -5.71 7.99
C ALA A 100 20.87 -4.22 7.82
N GLU A 101 21.13 -3.68 6.63
CA GLU A 101 20.79 -2.30 6.24
C GLU A 101 19.67 -2.25 5.20
N LEU A 102 19.29 -3.41 4.63
CA LEU A 102 18.31 -3.50 3.57
C LEU A 102 17.40 -4.70 3.80
N LEU A 103 16.10 -4.46 3.84
CA LEU A 103 15.06 -5.47 3.79
C LEU A 103 14.62 -5.66 2.34
N LYS A 104 14.78 -6.87 1.81
CA LYS A 104 14.18 -7.30 0.54
C LYS A 104 12.89 -8.01 0.84
N ALA A 105 11.83 -7.58 0.19
CA ALA A 105 10.49 -8.08 0.43
C ALA A 105 9.68 -8.11 -0.87
N GLU A 106 8.54 -8.78 -0.83
CA GLU A 106 7.59 -8.82 -1.94
C GLU A 106 6.16 -8.69 -1.45
N THR A 107 5.32 -8.11 -2.29
CA THR A 107 3.90 -7.97 -1.99
C THR A 107 3.03 -8.15 -3.21
N THR A 108 1.91 -8.80 -3.02
CA THR A 108 0.78 -8.84 -3.94
C THR A 108 -0.45 -8.14 -3.35
N ILE A 109 -0.29 -7.38 -2.25
CA ILE A 109 -1.44 -6.77 -1.54
C ILE A 109 -2.41 -6.09 -2.51
N ILE A 110 -3.70 -6.35 -2.34
CA ILE A 110 -4.78 -5.61 -2.95
C ILE A 110 -5.43 -4.72 -1.88
N ILE A 111 -5.68 -3.46 -2.22
CA ILE A 111 -6.36 -2.51 -1.33
C ILE A 111 -7.70 -2.18 -1.97
N VAL A 112 -8.79 -2.50 -1.28
CA VAL A 112 -10.16 -2.33 -1.76
C VAL A 112 -11.00 -1.59 -0.72
N PRO A 113 -12.17 -1.02 -1.07
CA PRO A 113 -13.09 -0.41 -0.10
C PRO A 113 -13.32 -1.31 1.11
N GLY A 114 -13.23 -0.73 2.31
CA GLY A 114 -13.25 -1.45 3.58
C GLY A 114 -11.85 -1.71 4.19
N TYR A 115 -10.76 -1.50 3.43
CA TYR A 115 -9.42 -1.49 3.99
C TYR A 115 -9.21 -0.24 4.85
N THR A 116 -8.61 -0.43 6.02
CA THR A 116 -8.19 0.69 6.88
C THR A 116 -6.70 0.92 6.70
N TYR A 117 -6.33 2.06 6.17
CA TYR A 117 -4.92 2.46 6.03
C TYR A 117 -4.22 2.52 7.39
N ARG A 118 -3.00 2.00 7.45
CA ARG A 118 -2.22 1.83 8.68
C ARG A 118 -1.02 2.73 8.75
N VAL A 119 -0.49 3.13 7.61
CA VAL A 119 0.73 3.90 7.50
C VAL A 119 0.46 5.28 6.93
N ILE A 120 -0.23 5.34 5.79
CA ILE A 120 -0.40 6.62 5.09
C ILE A 120 -1.58 7.41 5.64
N THR A 121 -1.42 8.73 5.69
CA THR A 121 -2.47 9.70 6.04
C THR A 121 -3.04 10.39 4.81
N ALA A 122 -2.26 10.46 3.72
CA ALA A 122 -2.68 10.98 2.44
C ALA A 122 -1.86 10.34 1.30
N MET A 123 -2.34 10.51 0.07
CA MET A 123 -1.63 10.05 -1.12
C MET A 123 -1.74 11.02 -2.28
N PHE A 124 -0.62 11.23 -2.98
CA PHE A 124 -0.62 11.80 -4.31
C PHE A 124 -0.70 10.68 -5.34
N THR A 125 -1.71 10.72 -6.22
CA THR A 125 -1.85 9.76 -7.30
C THR A 125 -2.42 10.38 -8.56
N ASN A 126 -2.17 9.77 -9.72
CA ASN A 126 -2.84 10.17 -10.95
C ASN A 126 -4.30 9.70 -10.93
N PHE A 127 -5.10 10.24 -11.84
CA PHE A 127 -6.43 9.71 -12.10
C PHE A 127 -6.35 8.37 -12.84
N HIS A 128 -7.05 7.37 -12.35
CA HIS A 128 -7.02 6.00 -12.85
C HIS A 128 -8.27 5.67 -13.66
N GLN A 129 -8.15 4.67 -14.53
CA GLN A 129 -9.29 4.20 -15.34
C GLN A 129 -10.34 3.47 -14.47
N PRO A 130 -11.61 3.51 -14.87
CA PRO A 130 -12.64 2.61 -14.33
C PRO A 130 -12.20 1.14 -14.42
N GLN A 131 -12.72 0.30 -13.52
CA GLN A 131 -12.39 -1.12 -13.44
C GLN A 131 -10.90 -1.42 -13.26
N SER A 132 -10.19 -0.54 -12.55
CA SER A 132 -8.80 -0.77 -12.18
C SER A 132 -8.64 -0.99 -10.68
N THR A 133 -7.70 -1.84 -10.30
CA THR A 133 -7.34 -2.04 -8.89
C THR A 133 -6.79 -0.77 -8.25
N LEU A 134 -6.26 0.15 -9.06
CA LEU A 134 -5.75 1.45 -8.60
C LEU A 134 -6.90 2.40 -8.21
N LEU A 135 -8.03 2.35 -8.92
CA LEU A 135 -9.22 3.11 -8.52
C LEU A 135 -9.82 2.56 -7.22
N LEU A 136 -9.78 1.24 -7.01
CA LEU A 136 -10.23 0.63 -5.75
C LEU A 136 -9.40 1.11 -4.56
N LEU A 137 -8.08 1.26 -4.74
CA LEU A 137 -7.19 1.79 -3.73
C LEU A 137 -7.56 3.25 -3.36
N VAL A 138 -7.88 4.09 -4.34
CA VAL A 138 -8.37 5.46 -4.09
C VAL A 138 -9.72 5.43 -3.38
N ALA A 139 -10.66 4.61 -3.85
CA ALA A 139 -11.98 4.46 -3.23
C ALA A 139 -11.89 3.94 -1.77
N ALA A 140 -10.90 3.10 -1.46
CA ALA A 140 -10.63 2.68 -0.10
C ALA A 140 -10.19 3.83 0.82
N ALA A 141 -9.52 4.87 0.25
CA ALA A 141 -9.05 6.01 1.02
C ALA A 141 -10.13 7.04 1.31
N ILE A 142 -10.96 7.37 0.31
CA ILE A 142 -11.90 8.49 0.39
C ILE A 142 -13.39 8.05 0.35
N GLY A 143 -13.65 6.74 0.40
CA GLY A 143 -15.02 6.21 0.38
C GLY A 143 -15.77 6.65 -0.88
N GLU A 144 -17.07 6.89 -0.75
CA GLU A 144 -17.95 7.30 -1.86
C GLU A 144 -17.58 8.67 -2.49
N ASP A 145 -16.75 9.46 -1.83
CA ASP A 145 -16.32 10.76 -2.37
C ASP A 145 -15.45 10.63 -3.62
N TRP A 146 -14.91 9.43 -3.91
CA TRP A 146 -14.19 9.19 -5.14
C TRP A 146 -15.03 9.51 -6.39
N HIS A 147 -16.35 9.28 -6.35
CA HIS A 147 -17.27 9.65 -7.44
C HIS A 147 -17.23 11.15 -7.71
N LYS A 148 -17.36 11.98 -6.67
CA LYS A 148 -17.33 13.45 -6.80
C LYS A 148 -16.02 13.95 -7.39
N VAL A 149 -14.89 13.38 -6.94
CA VAL A 149 -13.56 13.74 -7.43
C VAL A 149 -13.40 13.41 -8.91
N TYR A 150 -13.85 12.22 -9.32
CA TYR A 150 -13.74 11.77 -10.71
C TYR A 150 -14.73 12.46 -11.64
N ASP A 151 -15.95 12.72 -11.19
CA ASP A 151 -16.94 13.50 -11.96
C ASP A 151 -16.44 14.93 -12.20
N TYR A 152 -15.83 15.56 -11.18
CA TYR A 152 -15.21 16.87 -11.33
C TYR A 152 -14.06 16.83 -12.34
N ALA A 153 -13.17 15.85 -12.26
CA ALA A 153 -12.04 15.72 -13.17
C ALA A 153 -12.50 15.53 -14.63
N LEU A 154 -13.52 14.71 -14.87
CA LEU A 154 -14.11 14.49 -16.20
C LEU A 154 -14.77 15.74 -16.76
N ALA A 155 -15.43 16.52 -15.91
CA ALA A 155 -16.11 17.76 -16.31
C ALA A 155 -15.14 18.93 -16.59
N HIS A 156 -13.87 18.84 -16.17
CA HIS A 156 -12.89 19.92 -16.25
C HIS A 156 -11.64 19.55 -17.04
N ASP A 157 -11.75 18.61 -17.98
CA ASP A 157 -10.70 18.21 -18.92
C ASP A 157 -9.39 17.73 -18.25
N PHE A 158 -9.47 17.17 -17.06
CA PHE A 158 -8.30 16.55 -16.40
C PHE A 158 -7.82 15.35 -17.21
N ARG A 159 -6.49 15.24 -17.32
CA ARG A 159 -5.84 14.11 -18.02
C ARG A 159 -5.65 12.94 -17.06
N PHE A 160 -5.90 11.76 -17.56
CA PHE A 160 -5.81 10.52 -16.80
C PHE A 160 -4.51 9.77 -17.08
N LEU A 161 -4.21 8.77 -16.25
CA LEU A 161 -3.06 7.87 -16.33
C LEU A 161 -1.71 8.55 -16.02
N SER A 162 -0.61 7.82 -16.29
CA SER A 162 0.74 8.13 -15.81
C SER A 162 1.32 9.48 -16.26
N TYR A 163 0.81 10.04 -17.36
CA TYR A 163 1.20 11.37 -17.86
C TYR A 163 0.09 12.41 -17.66
N GLY A 164 -0.90 12.06 -16.86
CA GLY A 164 -2.03 12.91 -16.56
C GLY A 164 -1.82 13.79 -15.33
N ASP A 165 -2.91 14.43 -14.96
CA ASP A 165 -2.99 15.26 -13.77
C ASP A 165 -3.05 14.35 -12.53
N SER A 166 -2.80 14.93 -11.36
CA SER A 166 -2.79 14.19 -10.10
C SER A 166 -3.69 14.86 -9.06
N CYS A 167 -4.11 14.06 -8.09
CA CYS A 167 -4.88 14.49 -6.93
C CYS A 167 -4.19 14.06 -5.62
N LEU A 168 -4.50 14.80 -4.55
CA LEU A 168 -4.14 14.53 -3.17
C LEU A 168 -5.39 14.13 -2.40
#